data_e020d319d09efdd1c7858c5866917667
#
_entry.id   e020d319d09efdd1c7858c5866917667
#
_cell.length_a   1.000
_cell.length_b   1.000
_cell.length_c   1.000
_cell.angle_alpha   90.00
_cell.angle_beta   90.00
_cell.angle_gamma   90.00
#
_symmetry.space_group_name_H-M   'P 1'
#
loop_
_entity.id
_entity.type
_entity.pdbx_description
1 polymer ?
#
loop_
_entity_poly.entity_id
_entity_poly.type
_entity_poly.pdbx_seq_one_letter_code
_entity_poly.pdbx_strand_id
1 'polypeptide(L)'
;MAIIDKRACIPQLDGATLELGCGGRKRHPEAIGVDALDHECVDIVGDVYEVLEQVPPSSVKAVYAYHFFEHVTDLPKLMDLLARVIQPGGLLRVVVPHFSNPYFYSDHTHRGFFGLYSFSYLVSDEIHRRKVPTYGRGICFDLSEAELIFKSSPPFYVRYAFKKILQVVFNLNRYTRELYEENLCHLFPCYEIRFEMIRRSPAALRKPT
;
A
#
# COMPACT_ATOMS: atom_id res chain seq x y z
N MET A 1 21.03 8.60 3.45
CA MET A 1 21.82 8.12 2.26
C MET A 1 21.73 9.21 1.19
N ALA A 2 22.79 9.50 0.41
CA ALA A 2 22.67 10.50 -0.66
C ALA A 2 21.65 9.99 -1.71
N ILE A 3 20.72 10.86 -2.13
CA ILE A 3 19.75 10.56 -3.19
C ILE A 3 20.46 10.63 -4.53
N ILE A 4 20.25 9.61 -5.37
CA ILE A 4 20.75 9.56 -6.75
C ILE A 4 19.55 9.53 -7.69
N ASP A 5 19.24 10.66 -8.29
CA ASP A 5 18.21 10.78 -9.34
C ASP A 5 18.88 10.57 -10.71
N LYS A 6 18.85 9.33 -11.19
CA LYS A 6 19.58 8.90 -12.41
C LYS A 6 19.12 9.60 -13.69
N ARG A 7 17.89 10.11 -13.71
CA ARG A 7 17.27 10.70 -14.91
C ARG A 7 16.79 12.13 -14.71
N ALA A 8 17.16 12.78 -13.59
CA ALA A 8 16.61 14.07 -13.19
C ALA A 8 15.07 14.08 -13.21
N CYS A 9 14.47 13.00 -12.64
CA CYS A 9 13.02 12.79 -12.65
C CYS A 9 12.30 13.76 -11.70
N ILE A 10 12.89 14.06 -10.53
CA ILE A 10 12.23 14.82 -9.46
C ILE A 10 11.68 16.16 -9.93
N PRO A 11 12.40 16.98 -10.71
CA PRO A 11 11.85 18.25 -11.20
C PRO A 11 10.74 18.12 -12.25
N GLN A 12 10.55 16.92 -12.82
CA GLN A 12 9.65 16.66 -13.97
C GLN A 12 8.45 15.80 -13.58
N LEU A 13 8.14 15.68 -12.27
CA LEU A 13 7.13 14.76 -11.74
C LEU A 13 5.66 15.23 -11.93
N ASP A 14 5.37 16.18 -12.79
CA ASP A 14 3.99 16.64 -13.00
C ASP A 14 3.12 15.55 -13.66
N GLY A 15 2.11 15.08 -12.93
CA GLY A 15 1.22 13.99 -13.34
C GLY A 15 1.90 12.61 -13.44
N ALA A 16 3.08 12.44 -12.88
CA ALA A 16 3.83 11.18 -12.93
C ALA A 16 3.20 10.07 -12.07
N THR A 17 3.64 8.85 -12.32
CA THR A 17 3.37 7.67 -11.49
C THR A 17 4.65 7.22 -10.82
N LEU A 18 4.60 6.91 -9.51
CA LEU A 18 5.73 6.35 -8.77
C LEU A 18 5.48 4.88 -8.43
N GLU A 19 6.55 4.09 -8.40
CA GLU A 19 6.56 2.74 -7.80
C GLU A 19 7.61 2.71 -6.69
N LEU A 20 7.16 2.59 -5.44
CA LEU A 20 8.01 2.58 -4.26
C LEU A 20 8.43 1.15 -3.90
N GLY A 21 9.72 0.98 -3.58
CA GLY A 21 10.27 -0.35 -3.28
C GLY A 21 10.22 -1.26 -4.50
N CYS A 22 10.57 -0.75 -5.69
CA CYS A 22 10.42 -1.50 -6.93
C CYS A 22 11.42 -2.65 -7.08
N GLY A 23 12.48 -2.68 -6.27
CA GLY A 23 13.49 -3.74 -6.31
C GLY A 23 14.17 -3.88 -7.67
N GLY A 24 14.51 -5.10 -8.03
CA GLY A 24 15.16 -5.41 -9.30
C GLY A 24 14.23 -5.44 -10.52
N ARG A 25 12.90 -5.22 -10.35
CA ARG A 25 11.94 -5.23 -11.46
C ARG A 25 10.68 -4.42 -11.14
N LYS A 26 10.46 -3.35 -11.87
CA LYS A 26 9.20 -2.60 -11.82
C LYS A 26 8.02 -3.44 -12.30
N ARG A 27 6.88 -3.37 -11.60
CA ARG A 27 5.61 -3.94 -12.06
C ARG A 27 4.90 -3.01 -13.04
N HIS A 28 5.18 -1.71 -12.94
CA HIS A 28 4.71 -0.66 -13.84
C HIS A 28 5.92 -0.09 -14.60
N PRO A 29 6.25 -0.58 -15.79
CA PRO A 29 7.47 -0.18 -16.52
C PRO A 29 7.56 1.33 -16.79
N GLU A 30 6.40 1.99 -16.93
CA GLU A 30 6.27 3.44 -17.17
C GLU A 30 6.38 4.28 -15.89
N ALA A 31 6.27 3.65 -14.71
CA ALA A 31 6.39 4.37 -13.46
C ALA A 31 7.85 4.72 -13.17
N ILE A 32 8.06 5.81 -12.45
CA ILE A 32 9.36 6.17 -11.89
C ILE A 32 9.59 5.30 -10.66
N GLY A 33 10.59 4.41 -10.74
CA GLY A 33 10.95 3.49 -9.67
C GLY A 33 11.81 4.16 -8.61
N VAL A 34 11.39 4.04 -7.36
CA VAL A 34 12.12 4.51 -6.17
C VAL A 34 12.50 3.32 -5.30
N ASP A 35 13.79 3.19 -4.99
CA ASP A 35 14.27 2.12 -4.11
C ASP A 35 15.53 2.56 -3.34
N ALA A 36 15.78 1.95 -2.18
CA ALA A 36 17.02 2.16 -1.43
C ALA A 36 18.21 1.44 -2.05
N LEU A 37 17.95 0.38 -2.83
CA LEU A 37 18.97 -0.42 -3.51
C LEU A 37 19.11 0.04 -4.97
N ASP A 38 20.37 0.15 -5.43
CA ASP A 38 20.68 0.54 -6.79
C ASP A 38 20.56 -0.64 -7.76
N HIS A 39 19.36 -0.83 -8.34
CA HIS A 39 19.12 -1.75 -9.43
C HIS A 39 18.98 -1.00 -10.77
N GLU A 40 19.16 -1.72 -11.89
CA GLU A 40 19.10 -1.14 -13.23
C GLU A 40 17.76 -0.44 -13.53
N CYS A 41 16.66 -1.00 -13.04
CA CYS A 41 15.31 -0.45 -13.27
C CYS A 41 14.91 0.67 -12.31
N VAL A 42 15.73 0.97 -11.28
CA VAL A 42 15.48 2.04 -10.32
C VAL A 42 15.88 3.38 -10.93
N ASP A 43 14.98 4.33 -10.94
CA ASP A 43 15.21 5.68 -11.48
C ASP A 43 15.74 6.63 -10.40
N ILE A 44 15.26 6.51 -9.16
CA ILE A 44 15.68 7.32 -8.01
C ILE A 44 16.12 6.38 -6.88
N VAL A 45 17.41 6.39 -6.57
CA VAL A 45 17.98 5.60 -5.46
C VAL A 45 18.07 6.47 -4.21
N GLY A 46 17.46 6.01 -3.10
CA GLY A 46 17.50 6.75 -1.84
C GLY A 46 16.51 6.23 -0.81
N ASP A 47 16.61 6.79 0.41
CA ASP A 47 15.59 6.57 1.43
C ASP A 47 14.26 7.19 0.99
N VAL A 48 13.16 6.44 1.14
CA VAL A 48 11.84 6.86 0.64
C VAL A 48 11.37 8.17 1.26
N TYR A 49 11.66 8.39 2.55
CA TYR A 49 11.24 9.61 3.23
C TYR A 49 12.00 10.82 2.66
N GLU A 50 13.32 10.71 2.52
CA GLU A 50 14.17 11.75 1.95
C GLU A 50 13.81 12.05 0.48
N VAL A 51 13.54 11.02 -0.33
CA VAL A 51 13.10 11.18 -1.72
C VAL A 51 11.77 11.89 -1.79
N LEU A 52 10.76 11.41 -1.02
CA LEU A 52 9.43 12.02 -1.04
C LEU A 52 9.47 13.48 -0.54
N GLU A 53 10.34 13.84 0.41
CA GLU A 53 10.53 15.23 0.86
C GLU A 53 10.95 16.18 -0.28
N GLN A 54 11.70 15.69 -1.28
CA GLN A 54 12.14 16.47 -2.46
C GLN A 54 11.11 16.49 -3.59
N VAL A 55 10.17 15.56 -3.63
CA VAL A 55 9.10 15.53 -4.64
C VAL A 55 8.18 16.75 -4.45
N PRO A 56 7.88 17.52 -5.53
CA PRO A 56 6.95 18.64 -5.44
C PRO A 56 5.58 18.24 -4.92
N PRO A 57 4.87 19.10 -4.16
CA PRO A 57 3.54 18.79 -3.66
C PRO A 57 2.54 18.68 -4.81
N SER A 58 1.60 17.73 -4.69
CA SER A 58 0.52 17.48 -5.67
C SER A 58 1.01 17.28 -7.11
N SER A 59 2.18 16.67 -7.29
CA SER A 59 2.80 16.43 -8.60
C SER A 59 2.60 15.00 -9.11
N VAL A 60 2.17 14.06 -8.24
CA VAL A 60 2.06 12.64 -8.57
C VAL A 60 0.61 12.23 -8.70
N LYS A 61 0.23 11.61 -9.83
CA LYS A 61 -1.15 11.13 -10.05
C LYS A 61 -1.42 9.76 -9.42
N ALA A 62 -0.41 8.90 -9.32
CA ALA A 62 -0.56 7.58 -8.71
C ALA A 62 0.74 7.11 -8.07
N VAL A 63 0.61 6.40 -6.94
CA VAL A 63 1.71 5.71 -6.28
C VAL A 63 1.33 4.25 -6.11
N TYR A 64 2.24 3.36 -6.50
CA TYR A 64 2.16 1.92 -6.32
C TYR A 64 3.24 1.46 -5.36
N ALA A 65 2.90 0.55 -4.46
CA ALA A 65 3.86 -0.09 -3.57
C ALA A 65 3.50 -1.57 -3.39
N TYR A 66 4.45 -2.46 -3.62
CA TYR A 66 4.26 -3.90 -3.55
C TYR A 66 5.30 -4.51 -2.63
N HIS A 67 4.87 -5.06 -1.51
CA HIS A 67 5.77 -5.64 -0.51
C HIS A 67 6.86 -4.66 -0.06
N PHE A 68 6.45 -3.43 0.22
CA PHE A 68 7.31 -2.35 0.65
C PHE A 68 6.90 -1.79 2.02
N PHE A 69 5.59 -1.61 2.26
CA PHE A 69 5.08 -0.96 3.47
C PHE A 69 5.38 -1.76 4.75
N GLU A 70 5.54 -3.07 4.66
CA GLU A 70 5.94 -3.92 5.79
C GLU A 70 7.36 -3.66 6.30
N HIS A 71 8.20 -3.01 5.50
CA HIS A 71 9.59 -2.67 5.86
C HIS A 71 9.74 -1.25 6.41
N VAL A 72 8.71 -0.39 6.30
CA VAL A 72 8.83 1.02 6.70
C VAL A 72 8.88 1.17 8.22
N THR A 73 9.62 2.17 8.68
CA THR A 73 9.84 2.42 10.12
C THR A 73 8.78 3.35 10.72
N ASP A 74 8.27 4.30 9.94
CA ASP A 74 7.28 5.30 10.35
C ASP A 74 6.16 5.39 9.30
N LEU A 75 5.19 4.49 9.41
CA LEU A 75 4.05 4.45 8.49
C LEU A 75 3.22 5.76 8.53
N PRO A 76 2.94 6.37 9.67
CA PRO A 76 2.28 7.66 9.72
C PRO A 76 2.99 8.77 8.94
N LYS A 77 4.31 8.93 9.14
CA LYS A 77 5.12 9.91 8.38
C LYS A 77 5.07 9.63 6.88
N LEU A 78 5.18 8.37 6.48
CA LEU A 78 5.07 7.98 5.07
C LEU A 78 3.72 8.39 4.48
N MET A 79 2.62 8.14 5.18
CA MET A 79 1.27 8.53 4.72
C MET A 79 1.11 10.04 4.60
N ASP A 80 1.70 10.82 5.51
CA ASP A 80 1.68 12.29 5.44
C ASP A 80 2.47 12.81 4.22
N LEU A 81 3.65 12.22 3.93
CA LEU A 81 4.45 12.55 2.74
C LEU A 81 3.72 12.18 1.45
N LEU A 82 3.12 10.99 1.39
CA LEU A 82 2.31 10.57 0.25
C LEU A 82 1.11 11.49 0.04
N ALA A 83 0.44 11.90 1.13
CA ALA A 83 -0.65 12.87 1.06
C ALA A 83 -0.19 14.24 0.53
N ARG A 84 1.06 14.63 0.77
CA ARG A 84 1.63 15.87 0.25
C ARG A 84 1.89 15.78 -1.27
N VAL A 85 2.48 14.67 -1.73
CA VAL A 85 2.96 14.55 -3.12
C VAL A 85 1.90 14.08 -4.10
N ILE A 86 0.94 13.23 -3.66
CA ILE A 86 -0.16 12.78 -4.51
C ILE A 86 -1.15 13.91 -4.71
N GLN A 87 -1.53 14.17 -5.96
CA GLN A 87 -2.53 15.18 -6.31
C GLN A 87 -3.91 14.80 -5.78
N PRO A 88 -4.81 15.76 -5.52
CA PRO A 88 -6.20 15.49 -5.17
C PRO A 88 -6.88 14.57 -6.20
N GLY A 89 -7.54 13.51 -5.73
CA GLY A 89 -8.11 12.47 -6.59
C GLY A 89 -7.11 11.42 -7.09
N GLY A 90 -5.82 11.58 -6.79
CA GLY A 90 -4.78 10.61 -7.16
C GLY A 90 -4.87 9.32 -6.34
N LEU A 91 -4.31 8.26 -6.90
CA LEU A 91 -4.37 6.90 -6.38
C LEU A 91 -3.13 6.55 -5.55
N LEU A 92 -3.35 5.95 -4.39
CA LEU A 92 -2.35 5.17 -3.66
C LEU A 92 -2.80 3.71 -3.64
N ARG A 93 -2.05 2.81 -4.29
CA ARG A 93 -2.28 1.36 -4.24
C ARG A 93 -1.14 0.70 -3.49
N VAL A 94 -1.50 -0.06 -2.45
CA VAL A 94 -0.55 -0.77 -1.59
C VAL A 94 -0.91 -2.24 -1.56
N VAL A 95 0.08 -3.11 -1.79
CA VAL A 95 -0.04 -4.56 -1.61
C VAL A 95 0.98 -4.98 -0.55
N VAL A 96 0.49 -5.57 0.54
CA VAL A 96 1.29 -6.01 1.68
C VAL A 96 0.95 -7.43 2.09
N PRO A 97 1.87 -8.19 2.68
CA PRO A 97 1.55 -9.49 3.26
C PRO A 97 0.48 -9.34 4.33
N HIS A 98 -0.49 -10.26 4.33
CA HIS A 98 -1.44 -10.35 5.42
C HIS A 98 -0.77 -10.91 6.69
N PHE A 99 -1.13 -10.44 7.88
CA PHE A 99 -0.52 -10.92 9.13
C PHE A 99 -0.70 -12.43 9.35
N SER A 100 -1.72 -13.06 8.78
CA SER A 100 -1.91 -14.52 8.86
C SER A 100 -1.04 -15.31 7.87
N ASN A 101 -0.31 -14.63 6.97
CA ASN A 101 0.60 -15.30 6.04
C ASN A 101 1.81 -15.87 6.80
N PRO A 102 2.01 -17.21 6.83
CA PRO A 102 3.14 -17.79 7.57
C PRO A 102 4.51 -17.36 7.04
N TYR A 103 4.62 -17.00 5.77
CA TYR A 103 5.87 -16.51 5.18
C TYR A 103 6.24 -15.10 5.64
N PHE A 104 5.25 -14.31 6.14
CA PHE A 104 5.51 -12.99 6.72
C PHE A 104 6.57 -13.06 7.83
N TYR A 105 6.48 -14.05 8.70
CA TYR A 105 7.36 -14.22 9.87
C TYR A 105 8.77 -14.75 9.51
N SER A 106 8.97 -15.17 8.27
CA SER A 106 10.28 -15.69 7.82
C SER A 106 11.23 -14.58 7.39
N ASP A 107 10.72 -13.39 7.09
CA ASP A 107 11.53 -12.23 6.70
C ASP A 107 11.80 -11.36 7.94
N HIS A 108 13.04 -11.34 8.41
CA HIS A 108 13.48 -10.59 9.57
C HIS A 108 13.47 -9.05 9.37
N THR A 109 13.26 -8.59 8.15
CA THR A 109 13.20 -7.15 7.82
C THR A 109 11.79 -6.58 7.93
N HIS A 110 10.77 -7.44 8.06
CA HIS A 110 9.38 -7.00 8.27
C HIS A 110 9.22 -6.36 9.64
N ARG A 111 8.62 -5.17 9.67
CA ARG A 111 8.37 -4.36 10.88
C ARG A 111 6.90 -4.16 11.15
N GLY A 112 6.09 -3.97 10.10
CA GLY A 112 4.67 -3.69 10.17
C GLY A 112 3.79 -4.90 9.87
N PHE A 113 2.79 -5.18 10.73
CA PHE A 113 1.77 -6.20 10.52
C PHE A 113 0.56 -5.57 9.85
N PHE A 114 0.05 -6.20 8.78
CA PHE A 114 -1.10 -5.68 8.05
C PHE A 114 -2.26 -6.68 8.06
N GLY A 115 -3.41 -6.19 8.42
CA GLY A 115 -4.71 -6.86 8.31
C GLY A 115 -5.72 -5.90 7.71
N LEU A 116 -6.96 -6.35 7.60
CA LEU A 116 -8.05 -5.64 6.91
C LEU A 116 -8.22 -4.18 7.36
N TYR A 117 -8.02 -3.90 8.65
CA TYR A 117 -8.25 -2.59 9.25
C TYR A 117 -6.98 -1.72 9.41
N SER A 118 -5.82 -2.18 8.96
CA SER A 118 -4.55 -1.50 9.23
C SER A 118 -4.53 -0.05 8.74
N PHE A 119 -5.03 0.20 7.53
CA PHE A 119 -5.12 1.56 7.00
C PHE A 119 -6.31 2.34 7.54
N SER A 120 -7.36 1.70 8.07
CA SER A 120 -8.52 2.39 8.65
C SER A 120 -8.16 3.30 9.83
N TYR A 121 -7.01 3.07 10.50
CA TYR A 121 -6.48 3.96 11.55
C TYR A 121 -5.86 5.25 11.00
N LEU A 122 -5.58 5.33 9.69
CA LEU A 122 -4.82 6.40 9.03
C LEU A 122 -5.63 7.15 7.96
N VAL A 123 -6.77 6.56 7.52
CA VAL A 123 -7.58 7.08 6.42
C VAL A 123 -9.07 7.07 6.78
N SER A 124 -9.92 7.73 5.98
CA SER A 124 -11.36 7.58 6.09
C SER A 124 -11.78 6.22 5.55
N ASP A 125 -12.47 5.47 6.37
CA ASP A 125 -12.94 4.13 6.04
C ASP A 125 -14.47 4.05 6.10
N GLU A 126 -15.10 4.01 4.93
CA GLU A 126 -16.54 3.80 4.77
C GLU A 126 -16.88 2.41 4.20
N ILE A 127 -15.85 1.61 3.84
CA ILE A 127 -16.06 0.28 3.25
C ILE A 127 -16.23 -0.82 4.31
N HIS A 128 -15.70 -0.64 5.53
CA HIS A 128 -15.87 -1.60 6.62
C HIS A 128 -16.96 -1.16 7.62
N ARG A 129 -17.60 -2.13 8.26
CA ARG A 129 -18.61 -1.87 9.31
C ARG A 129 -17.96 -1.50 10.63
N ARG A 130 -16.91 -2.26 11.01
CA ARG A 130 -16.13 -1.95 12.21
C ARG A 130 -15.41 -0.63 12.01
N LYS A 131 -15.67 0.32 12.89
CA LYS A 131 -14.95 1.60 12.91
C LYS A 131 -13.84 1.57 13.92
N VAL A 132 -12.70 2.15 13.57
CA VAL A 132 -11.51 2.26 14.40
C VAL A 132 -11.15 3.72 14.63
N PRO A 133 -10.49 4.07 15.76
CA PRO A 133 -10.11 5.46 16.02
C PRO A 133 -8.94 5.89 15.11
N THR A 134 -8.97 7.13 14.65
CA THR A 134 -7.87 7.74 13.87
C THR A 134 -6.85 8.47 14.74
N TYR A 135 -7.01 8.43 16.06
CA TYR A 135 -6.15 9.07 17.06
C TYR A 135 -5.91 10.58 16.81
N GLY A 136 -6.93 11.27 16.27
CA GLY A 136 -6.87 12.72 16.03
C GLY A 136 -5.99 13.13 14.85
N ARG A 137 -5.55 12.20 14.00
CA ARG A 137 -4.79 12.51 12.79
C ARG A 137 -5.68 13.13 11.72
N GLY A 138 -5.11 14.05 10.95
CA GLY A 138 -5.75 14.59 9.76
C GLY A 138 -5.93 13.47 8.70
N ILE A 139 -7.17 13.27 8.26
CA ILE A 139 -7.50 12.23 7.28
C ILE A 139 -7.30 12.78 5.88
N CYS A 140 -6.30 12.29 5.17
CA CYS A 140 -5.92 12.76 3.83
C CYS A 140 -6.35 11.84 2.69
N PHE A 141 -6.75 10.61 2.98
CA PHE A 141 -7.19 9.62 2.01
C PHE A 141 -8.55 9.04 2.37
N ASP A 142 -9.28 8.57 1.36
CA ASP A 142 -10.44 7.70 1.50
C ASP A 142 -10.04 6.29 1.08
N LEU A 143 -10.35 5.29 1.90
CA LEU A 143 -10.17 3.88 1.54
C LEU A 143 -11.27 3.49 0.56
N SER A 144 -10.89 3.19 -0.68
CA SER A 144 -11.84 2.82 -1.75
C SER A 144 -11.98 1.31 -1.92
N GLU A 145 -10.90 0.56 -1.68
CA GLU A 145 -10.91 -0.90 -1.79
C GLU A 145 -9.94 -1.56 -0.80
N ALA A 146 -10.33 -2.73 -0.31
CA ALA A 146 -9.46 -3.67 0.39
C ALA A 146 -9.79 -5.09 -0.10
N GLU A 147 -8.85 -5.75 -0.78
CA GLU A 147 -9.03 -7.09 -1.34
C GLU A 147 -8.08 -8.09 -0.67
N LEU A 148 -8.66 -9.17 -0.16
CA LEU A 148 -7.93 -10.33 0.35
C LEU A 148 -7.44 -11.19 -0.82
N ILE A 149 -6.14 -11.45 -0.90
CA ILE A 149 -5.52 -12.19 -2.01
C ILE A 149 -4.97 -13.51 -1.49
N PHE A 150 -5.49 -14.61 -2.03
CA PHE A 150 -5.08 -15.95 -1.67
C PHE A 150 -4.24 -16.56 -2.80
N LYS A 151 -3.02 -16.96 -2.47
CA LYS A 151 -2.05 -17.53 -3.41
C LYS A 151 -1.47 -18.85 -2.91
N SER A 152 -1.02 -19.66 -3.84
CA SER A 152 -0.16 -20.83 -3.60
C SER A 152 0.78 -20.98 -4.76
N SER A 153 2.04 -21.26 -4.46
CA SER A 153 3.07 -21.42 -5.50
C SER A 153 3.01 -22.81 -6.16
N PRO A 154 3.45 -22.95 -7.42
CA PRO A 154 3.68 -24.26 -8.02
C PRO A 154 4.62 -25.14 -7.13
N PRO A 155 4.41 -26.46 -7.14
CA PRO A 155 3.51 -27.27 -7.98
C PRO A 155 2.10 -27.48 -7.38
N PHE A 156 1.69 -26.75 -6.36
CA PHE A 156 0.47 -27.00 -5.58
C PHE A 156 -0.81 -26.48 -6.25
N TYR A 157 -1.12 -26.94 -7.46
CA TYR A 157 -2.22 -26.42 -8.28
C TYR A 157 -3.61 -26.63 -7.66
N VAL A 158 -3.87 -27.78 -7.02
CA VAL A 158 -5.15 -28.04 -6.32
C VAL A 158 -5.34 -27.05 -5.17
N ARG A 159 -4.30 -26.84 -4.37
CA ARG A 159 -4.29 -25.85 -3.30
C ARG A 159 -4.50 -24.44 -3.85
N TYR A 160 -3.91 -24.12 -4.99
CA TYR A 160 -4.09 -22.82 -5.65
C TYR A 160 -5.55 -22.63 -6.07
N ALA A 161 -6.17 -23.63 -6.72
CA ALA A 161 -7.57 -23.56 -7.14
C ALA A 161 -8.51 -23.37 -5.92
N PHE A 162 -8.31 -24.14 -4.86
CA PHE A 162 -9.06 -23.98 -3.62
C PHE A 162 -8.89 -22.57 -3.03
N LYS A 163 -7.67 -22.04 -2.97
CA LYS A 163 -7.40 -20.69 -2.49
C LYS A 163 -8.08 -19.61 -3.36
N LYS A 164 -8.23 -19.82 -4.67
CA LYS A 164 -8.98 -18.91 -5.54
C LYS A 164 -10.48 -18.93 -5.25
N ILE A 165 -11.05 -20.07 -4.88
CA ILE A 165 -12.45 -20.15 -4.40
C ILE A 165 -12.59 -19.34 -3.11
N LEU A 166 -11.69 -19.51 -2.14
CA LEU A 166 -11.70 -18.74 -0.90
C LEU A 166 -11.58 -17.22 -1.19
N GLN A 167 -10.74 -16.83 -2.14
CA GLN A 167 -10.60 -15.42 -2.54
C GLN A 167 -11.93 -14.85 -3.03
N VAL A 168 -12.65 -15.56 -3.90
CA VAL A 168 -13.96 -15.14 -4.38
C VAL A 168 -14.96 -15.04 -3.21
N VAL A 169 -15.07 -16.09 -2.40
CA VAL A 169 -16.03 -16.14 -1.29
C VAL A 169 -15.80 -15.03 -0.27
N PHE A 170 -14.55 -14.83 0.16
CA PHE A 170 -14.26 -13.83 1.20
C PHE A 170 -14.27 -12.38 0.67
N ASN A 171 -14.13 -12.15 -0.63
CA ASN A 171 -14.25 -10.82 -1.23
C ASN A 171 -15.67 -10.50 -1.77
N LEU A 172 -16.67 -11.37 -1.61
CA LEU A 172 -18.03 -11.12 -2.13
C LEU A 172 -18.62 -9.79 -1.65
N ASN A 173 -18.40 -9.47 -0.38
CA ASN A 173 -18.89 -8.24 0.22
C ASN A 173 -18.13 -7.91 1.52
N ARG A 174 -18.44 -6.75 2.11
CA ARG A 174 -17.81 -6.32 3.37
C ARG A 174 -17.99 -7.30 4.51
N TYR A 175 -19.17 -7.91 4.65
CA TYR A 175 -19.45 -8.86 5.73
C TYR A 175 -18.55 -10.10 5.64
N THR A 176 -18.40 -10.68 4.45
CA THR A 176 -17.57 -11.87 4.26
C THR A 176 -16.08 -11.58 4.49
N ARG A 177 -15.59 -10.37 4.15
CA ARG A 177 -14.21 -9.94 4.47
C ARG A 177 -14.00 -9.82 5.98
N GLU A 178 -14.91 -9.12 6.67
CA GLU A 178 -14.82 -8.94 8.13
C GLU A 178 -14.97 -10.27 8.88
N LEU A 179 -15.90 -11.13 8.44
CA LEU A 179 -16.07 -12.50 8.98
C LEU A 179 -14.77 -13.31 8.84
N TYR A 180 -14.13 -13.22 7.68
CA TYR A 180 -12.84 -13.89 7.44
C TYR A 180 -11.77 -13.38 8.40
N GLU A 181 -11.57 -12.07 8.48
CA GLU A 181 -10.55 -11.45 9.32
C GLU A 181 -10.71 -11.83 10.80
N GLU A 182 -11.95 -11.80 11.29
CA GLU A 182 -12.24 -12.01 12.70
C GLU A 182 -12.21 -13.50 13.12
N ASN A 183 -12.62 -14.42 12.24
CA ASN A 183 -12.87 -15.79 12.65
C ASN A 183 -12.07 -16.85 11.89
N LEU A 184 -11.64 -16.59 10.65
CA LEU A 184 -11.15 -17.62 9.75
C LEU A 184 -9.70 -17.40 9.27
N CYS A 185 -9.09 -16.25 9.56
CA CYS A 185 -7.79 -15.87 9.01
C CYS A 185 -6.66 -16.82 9.42
N HIS A 186 -6.73 -17.45 10.60
CA HIS A 186 -5.74 -18.42 11.04
C HIS A 186 -6.03 -19.84 10.53
N LEU A 187 -7.29 -20.15 10.16
CA LEU A 187 -7.66 -21.45 9.58
C LEU A 187 -7.31 -21.49 8.08
N PHE A 188 -7.54 -20.40 7.37
CA PHE A 188 -7.26 -20.25 5.94
C PHE A 188 -6.35 -19.04 5.70
N PRO A 189 -5.05 -19.12 5.96
CA PRO A 189 -4.16 -17.96 5.88
C PRO A 189 -4.23 -17.25 4.52
N CYS A 190 -4.48 -15.93 4.57
CA CYS A 190 -4.41 -15.05 3.41
C CYS A 190 -2.94 -14.78 3.05
N TYR A 191 -2.64 -14.62 1.77
CA TYR A 191 -1.28 -14.38 1.33
C TYR A 191 -0.91 -12.89 1.43
N GLU A 192 -1.74 -12.02 0.87
CA GLU A 192 -1.52 -10.57 0.87
C GLU A 192 -2.86 -9.83 0.84
N ILE A 193 -2.85 -8.55 1.19
CA ILE A 193 -3.99 -7.64 1.02
C ILE A 193 -3.58 -6.54 0.05
N ARG A 194 -4.48 -6.20 -0.87
CA ARG A 194 -4.40 -5.01 -1.72
C ARG A 194 -5.31 -3.94 -1.16
N PHE A 195 -4.78 -2.75 -0.95
CA PHE A 195 -5.51 -1.56 -0.59
C PHE A 195 -5.44 -0.54 -1.71
N GLU A 196 -6.57 0.12 -1.97
CA GLU A 196 -6.65 1.30 -2.83
C GLU A 196 -7.19 2.47 -2.02
N MET A 197 -6.50 3.58 -2.10
CA MET A 197 -6.83 4.80 -1.37
C MET A 197 -6.78 5.99 -2.32
N ILE A 198 -7.78 6.87 -2.22
CA ILE A 198 -7.90 8.07 -3.05
C ILE A 198 -7.57 9.29 -2.21
N ARG A 199 -6.68 10.14 -2.71
CA ARG A 199 -6.29 11.39 -2.06
C ARG A 199 -7.46 12.35 -2.02
N ARG A 200 -7.86 12.80 -0.82
CA ARG A 200 -8.93 13.78 -0.62
C ARG A 200 -8.54 15.17 -1.14
N SER A 201 -9.52 15.90 -1.64
CA SER A 201 -9.29 17.29 -1.99
C SER A 201 -9.15 18.16 -0.72
N PRO A 202 -8.38 19.26 -0.77
CA PRO A 202 -8.25 20.18 0.37
C PRO A 202 -9.59 20.76 0.86
N ALA A 203 -10.58 20.89 -0.02
CA ALA A 203 -11.93 21.34 0.35
C ALA A 203 -12.66 20.32 1.25
N ALA A 204 -12.41 19.02 1.07
CA ALA A 204 -12.99 17.97 1.90
C ALA A 204 -12.36 17.88 3.30
N LEU A 205 -11.12 18.37 3.48
CA LEU A 205 -10.39 18.38 4.76
C LEU A 205 -10.91 19.46 5.73
N ARG A 206 -11.69 20.42 5.26
CA ARG A 206 -12.20 21.57 6.06
C ARG A 206 -13.57 21.34 6.68
N LYS A 207 -14.22 20.20 6.46
CA LYS A 207 -15.49 19.87 7.15
C LYS A 207 -15.16 19.28 8.51
N PRO A 208 -15.52 19.96 9.63
CA PRO A 208 -15.44 19.34 10.95
C PRO A 208 -16.42 18.15 10.99
N THR A 209 -15.97 17.02 11.42
CA THR A 209 -16.78 15.86 11.84
C THR A 209 -17.38 16.12 13.20
#